data_036c5772b204de23dd9c3d1b512bbf9f
#
_entry.id   036c5772b204de23dd9c3d1b512bbf9f
#
_cell.length_a   1.000
_cell.length_b   1.000
_cell.length_c   1.000
_cell.angle_alpha   90.00
_cell.angle_beta   90.00
_cell.angle_gamma   90.00
#
_symmetry.space_group_name_H-M   'P 1'
#
loop_
_entity.id
_entity.type
_entity.pdbx_description
1 polymer ?
#
loop_
_entity_poly.entity_id
_entity_poly.type
_entity_poly.pdbx_seq_one_letter_code
_entity_poly.pdbx_strand_id
1 'polypeptide(L)'
;MDSNDGAGTHDGGPNDIPEKKDSEVAAAISGAIDKLGPAEQLIGLGAVLILLVDLLGDIILDEYGISSASWIAAVAAVAMLWVRRLRSKEFPISYPWLLTVVGFGGGIAGARDLLTDIESGYLEGLSIVFALVLYAGAALMAWGAYRLSKK
;
A
#
# COMPACT_ATOMS: atom_id res chain seq x y z
N MET A 1 -14.04 -29.18 -63.15
CA MET A 1 -12.85 -29.89 -62.77
C MET A 1 -11.78 -28.84 -62.54
N ASP A 2 -11.30 -28.52 -61.38
CA ASP A 2 -11.25 -29.21 -60.12
C ASP A 2 -11.41 -28.23 -58.96
N SER A 3 -12.14 -28.72 -57.98
CA SER A 3 -12.26 -28.16 -56.67
C SER A 3 -10.93 -28.15 -55.94
N ASN A 4 -10.61 -27.13 -55.20
CA ASN A 4 -9.72 -27.29 -54.05
C ASN A 4 -10.14 -26.36 -52.92
N ASP A 5 -10.91 -26.99 -52.04
CA ASP A 5 -11.26 -26.49 -50.72
C ASP A 5 -10.01 -26.45 -49.85
N GLY A 6 -9.55 -25.26 -49.57
CA GLY A 6 -8.52 -24.97 -48.57
C GLY A 6 -9.16 -24.48 -47.27
N ALA A 7 -9.60 -25.40 -46.43
CA ALA A 7 -10.01 -25.09 -45.07
C ALA A 7 -8.82 -24.59 -44.25
N GLY A 8 -8.74 -23.29 -44.10
CA GLY A 8 -7.84 -22.67 -43.12
C GLY A 8 -8.39 -22.86 -41.73
N THR A 9 -7.83 -23.80 -41.00
CA THR A 9 -8.03 -23.98 -39.57
C THR A 9 -7.53 -22.75 -38.83
N HIS A 10 -8.45 -21.93 -38.35
CA HIS A 10 -8.20 -20.94 -37.30
C HIS A 10 -7.90 -21.69 -36.01
N ASP A 11 -6.62 -21.89 -35.77
CA ASP A 11 -6.11 -22.32 -34.47
C ASP A 11 -5.97 -21.07 -33.59
N GLY A 12 -7.11 -20.59 -33.08
CA GLY A 12 -7.18 -19.57 -32.04
C GLY A 12 -6.88 -20.22 -30.70
N GLY A 13 -5.60 -20.30 -30.32
CA GLY A 13 -5.19 -20.72 -29.00
C GLY A 13 -5.72 -19.77 -27.93
N PRO A 14 -6.39 -20.27 -26.88
CA PRO A 14 -6.97 -19.43 -25.80
C PRO A 14 -5.96 -19.14 -24.70
N ASN A 15 -4.81 -18.56 -25.01
CA ASN A 15 -3.76 -18.27 -24.01
C ASN A 15 -3.06 -16.92 -24.19
N ASP A 16 -3.72 -15.93 -24.75
CA ASP A 16 -3.28 -14.53 -24.59
C ASP A 16 -3.85 -13.97 -23.26
N ILE A 17 -3.47 -14.59 -22.16
CA ILE A 17 -3.66 -14.07 -20.81
C ILE A 17 -2.75 -12.83 -20.63
N PRO A 18 -3.22 -11.79 -19.96
CA PRO A 18 -2.58 -10.47 -19.94
C PRO A 18 -1.34 -10.38 -19.03
N GLU A 19 -0.37 -11.26 -19.21
CA GLU A 19 0.92 -11.23 -18.51
C GLU A 19 1.68 -9.92 -18.74
N LYS A 20 1.41 -9.27 -19.87
CA LYS A 20 2.02 -8.00 -20.26
C LYS A 20 1.52 -6.82 -19.45
N LYS A 21 0.26 -6.89 -18.98
CA LYS A 21 -0.35 -5.81 -18.20
C LYS A 21 0.17 -5.76 -16.77
N ASP A 22 0.41 -6.92 -16.18
CA ASP A 22 0.94 -7.03 -14.81
C ASP A 22 2.41 -6.59 -14.75
N SER A 23 3.20 -6.86 -15.79
CA SER A 23 4.58 -6.39 -15.88
C SER A 23 4.68 -4.87 -16.10
N GLU A 24 3.75 -4.26 -16.84
CA GLU A 24 3.69 -2.81 -17.02
C GLU A 24 3.28 -2.09 -15.73
N VAL A 25 2.33 -2.65 -14.97
CA VAL A 25 1.92 -2.12 -13.66
C VAL A 25 3.06 -2.25 -12.66
N ALA A 26 3.72 -3.41 -12.58
CA ALA A 26 4.87 -3.63 -11.70
C ALA A 26 6.04 -2.69 -12.04
N ALA A 27 6.34 -2.47 -13.32
CA ALA A 27 7.35 -1.53 -13.78
C ALA A 27 6.97 -0.07 -13.48
N ALA A 28 5.69 0.29 -13.59
CA ALA A 28 5.20 1.60 -13.24
C ALA A 28 5.28 1.87 -11.74
N ILE A 29 5.00 0.86 -10.90
CA ILE A 29 5.11 0.93 -9.44
C ILE A 29 6.58 1.05 -9.02
N SER A 30 7.47 0.21 -9.55
CA SER A 30 8.90 0.27 -9.22
C SER A 30 9.54 1.59 -9.64
N GLY A 31 9.29 2.06 -10.85
CA GLY A 31 9.74 3.37 -11.32
C GLY A 31 9.12 4.57 -10.57
N ALA A 32 8.01 4.33 -9.86
CA ALA A 32 7.41 5.29 -8.94
C ALA A 32 8.16 5.39 -7.61
N ILE A 33 8.55 4.23 -7.09
CA ILE A 33 9.25 4.10 -5.81
C ILE A 33 10.66 4.67 -5.91
N ASP A 34 11.35 4.45 -7.03
CA ASP A 34 12.73 4.93 -7.24
C ASP A 34 12.89 6.46 -7.22
N LYS A 35 11.80 7.20 -7.48
CA LYS A 35 11.79 8.68 -7.43
C LYS A 35 11.53 9.27 -6.05
N LEU A 36 11.15 8.42 -5.09
CA LEU A 36 10.90 8.84 -3.72
C LEU A 36 12.18 8.76 -2.90
N GLY A 37 12.39 9.72 -2.00
CA GLY A 37 13.47 9.64 -1.03
C GLY A 37 13.28 8.46 -0.06
N PRO A 38 14.35 7.93 0.55
CA PRO A 38 14.28 6.72 1.38
C PRO A 38 13.32 6.87 2.57
N ALA A 39 13.17 8.06 3.13
CA ALA A 39 12.19 8.32 4.20
C ALA A 39 10.74 8.25 3.69
N GLU A 40 10.48 8.74 2.49
CA GLU A 40 9.18 8.70 1.84
C GLU A 40 8.78 7.29 1.44
N GLN A 41 9.75 6.50 0.97
CA GLN A 41 9.55 5.08 0.67
C GLN A 41 9.12 4.30 1.92
N LEU A 42 9.73 4.57 3.08
CA LEU A 42 9.33 3.94 4.35
C LEU A 42 7.89 4.29 4.74
N ILE A 43 7.51 5.57 4.63
CA ILE A 43 6.15 6.01 4.93
C ILE A 43 5.15 5.36 3.95
N GLY A 44 5.48 5.36 2.66
CA GLY A 44 4.64 4.74 1.63
C GLY A 44 4.47 3.24 1.81
N LEU A 45 5.55 2.52 2.08
CA LEU A 45 5.51 1.08 2.35
C LEU A 45 4.68 0.78 3.60
N GLY A 46 4.89 1.53 4.68
CA GLY A 46 4.10 1.37 5.90
C GLY A 46 2.61 1.61 5.67
N ALA A 47 2.26 2.65 4.93
CA ALA A 47 0.88 2.95 4.58
C ALA A 47 0.23 1.85 3.73
N VAL A 48 0.96 1.31 2.73
CA VAL A 48 0.47 0.20 1.90
C VAL A 48 0.26 -1.06 2.74
N LEU A 49 1.15 -1.38 3.67
CA LEU A 49 0.98 -2.53 4.57
C LEU A 49 -0.28 -2.39 5.43
N ILE A 50 -0.54 -1.21 5.98
CA ILE A 50 -1.76 -0.94 6.76
C ILE A 50 -3.02 -1.15 5.91
N LEU A 51 -3.05 -0.61 4.69
CA LEU A 51 -4.19 -0.76 3.78
C LEU A 51 -4.38 -2.22 3.31
N LEU A 52 -3.30 -2.96 3.11
CA LEU A 52 -3.38 -4.39 2.78
C LEU A 52 -3.95 -5.21 3.93
N VAL A 53 -3.55 -4.91 5.17
CA VAL A 53 -4.10 -5.58 6.35
C VAL A 53 -5.60 -5.32 6.47
N ASP A 54 -6.05 -4.08 6.26
CA ASP A 54 -7.46 -3.73 6.28
C ASP A 54 -8.25 -4.51 5.22
N LEU A 55 -7.79 -4.44 3.97
CA LEU A 55 -8.45 -5.10 2.85
C LEU A 55 -8.50 -6.62 3.01
N LEU A 56 -7.38 -7.25 3.40
CA LEU A 56 -7.31 -8.70 3.56
C LEU A 56 -7.97 -9.16 4.86
N GLY A 57 -7.89 -8.36 5.92
CA GLY A 57 -8.54 -8.64 7.20
C GLY A 57 -10.05 -8.68 7.07
N ASP A 58 -10.63 -7.71 6.36
CA ASP A 58 -12.07 -7.66 6.08
C ASP A 58 -12.55 -8.87 5.24
N ILE A 59 -11.75 -9.30 4.26
CA ILE A 59 -12.09 -10.43 3.39
C ILE A 59 -11.93 -11.79 4.10
N ILE A 60 -10.91 -11.95 4.96
CA ILE A 60 -10.49 -13.26 5.49
C ILE A 60 -11.05 -13.50 6.89
N LEU A 61 -11.14 -12.46 7.72
CA LEU A 61 -11.49 -12.57 9.14
C LEU A 61 -12.89 -12.04 9.47
N ASP A 62 -13.61 -11.46 8.51
CA ASP A 62 -15.00 -10.96 8.56
C ASP A 62 -15.31 -9.96 9.72
N GLU A 63 -14.38 -9.78 10.66
CA GLU A 63 -14.50 -8.89 11.83
C GLU A 63 -13.20 -8.11 12.15
N TYR A 64 -12.12 -8.31 11.40
CA TYR A 64 -10.85 -7.63 11.69
C TYR A 64 -10.81 -6.24 11.06
N GLY A 65 -11.27 -5.25 11.79
CA GLY A 65 -11.21 -3.84 11.37
C GLY A 65 -10.05 -3.10 12.03
N ILE A 66 -9.23 -2.42 11.24
CA ILE A 66 -8.30 -1.42 11.79
C ILE A 66 -9.05 -0.16 12.21
N SER A 67 -8.48 0.61 13.14
CA SER A 67 -9.10 1.87 13.53
C SER A 67 -9.19 2.83 12.34
N SER A 68 -10.26 3.60 12.29
CA SER A 68 -10.45 4.65 11.28
C SER A 68 -9.28 5.65 11.23
N ALA A 69 -8.57 5.84 12.36
CA ALA A 69 -7.42 6.73 12.44
C ALA A 69 -6.21 6.18 11.68
N SER A 70 -5.90 4.89 11.82
CA SER A 70 -4.83 4.22 11.07
C SER A 70 -5.12 4.21 9.57
N TRP A 71 -6.35 3.93 9.20
CA TRP A 71 -6.80 3.93 7.82
C TRP A 71 -6.69 5.32 7.18
N ILE A 72 -7.20 6.37 7.84
CA ILE A 72 -7.12 7.75 7.36
C ILE A 72 -5.67 8.17 7.18
N ALA A 73 -4.79 7.86 8.14
CA ALA A 73 -3.38 8.21 8.06
C ALA A 73 -2.70 7.48 6.87
N ALA A 74 -3.01 6.21 6.65
CA ALA A 74 -2.46 5.43 5.53
C ALA A 74 -2.93 5.98 4.17
N VAL A 75 -4.23 6.24 4.02
CA VAL A 75 -4.80 6.83 2.79
C VAL A 75 -4.21 8.22 2.54
N ALA A 76 -4.11 9.06 3.58
CA ALA A 76 -3.53 10.39 3.46
C ALA A 76 -2.07 10.32 3.01
N ALA A 77 -1.27 9.41 3.58
CA ALA A 77 0.13 9.22 3.18
C ALA A 77 0.25 8.81 1.70
N VAL A 78 -0.52 7.82 1.26
CA VAL A 78 -0.53 7.37 -0.15
C VAL A 78 -0.98 8.49 -1.07
N ALA A 79 -2.06 9.19 -0.73
CA ALA A 79 -2.57 10.29 -1.53
C ALA A 79 -1.55 11.42 -1.66
N MET A 80 -0.84 11.78 -0.59
CA MET A 80 0.19 12.80 -0.61
C MET A 80 1.39 12.40 -1.48
N LEU A 81 1.85 11.15 -1.37
CA LEU A 81 2.94 10.62 -2.20
C LEU A 81 2.52 10.59 -3.68
N TRP A 82 1.28 10.24 -3.96
CA TRP A 82 0.71 10.23 -5.31
C TRP A 82 0.61 11.62 -5.91
N VAL A 83 0.09 12.59 -5.15
CA VAL A 83 -0.04 13.99 -5.63
C VAL A 83 1.33 14.61 -5.88
N ARG A 84 2.33 14.34 -5.03
CA ARG A 84 3.71 14.79 -5.26
C ARG A 84 4.28 14.25 -6.58
N ARG A 85 3.95 13.02 -6.93
CA ARG A 85 4.39 12.41 -8.18
C ARG A 85 3.77 13.08 -9.41
N LEU A 86 2.47 13.41 -9.34
CA LEU A 86 1.73 14.02 -10.45
C LEU A 86 2.07 15.50 -10.64
N ARG A 87 2.33 16.21 -9.55
CA ARG A 87 2.67 17.62 -9.56
C ARG A 87 4.16 17.80 -9.23
N SER A 88 4.99 17.82 -10.23
CA SER A 88 6.42 18.12 -10.09
C SER A 88 6.74 19.59 -9.74
N LYS A 89 5.76 20.46 -9.57
CA LYS A 89 5.90 21.87 -9.25
C LYS A 89 5.06 22.26 -8.04
N GLU A 90 5.76 22.77 -7.02
CA GLU A 90 5.35 23.61 -5.92
C GLU A 90 4.04 23.24 -5.20
N PHE A 91 4.17 22.44 -4.15
CA PHE A 91 3.17 22.38 -3.10
C PHE A 91 3.22 23.67 -2.28
N PRO A 92 2.09 24.39 -2.07
CA PRO A 92 2.06 25.66 -1.34
C PRO A 92 2.31 25.51 0.16
N ILE A 93 2.38 24.31 0.68
CA ILE A 93 2.65 23.97 2.09
C ILE A 93 3.89 23.09 2.13
N SER A 94 4.71 23.20 3.16
CA SER A 94 5.91 22.38 3.31
C SER A 94 5.52 20.88 3.38
N TYR A 95 5.51 20.26 2.21
CA TYR A 95 5.18 18.85 1.99
C TYR A 95 5.91 17.90 2.97
N PRO A 96 7.22 18.08 3.26
CA PRO A 96 7.91 17.23 4.22
C PRO A 96 7.31 17.30 5.62
N TRP A 97 6.88 18.46 6.06
CA TRP A 97 6.25 18.63 7.37
C TRP A 97 4.90 17.93 7.44
N LEU A 98 4.07 18.09 6.42
CA LEU A 98 2.75 17.44 6.36
C LEU A 98 2.88 15.92 6.35
N LEU A 99 3.80 15.38 5.54
CA LEU A 99 4.07 13.95 5.49
C LEU A 99 4.64 13.42 6.81
N THR A 100 5.45 14.23 7.50
CA THR A 100 5.95 13.91 8.85
C THR A 100 4.80 13.78 9.85
N VAL A 101 3.85 14.72 9.85
CA VAL A 101 2.68 14.69 10.74
C VAL A 101 1.82 13.47 10.45
N VAL A 102 1.55 13.18 9.17
CA VAL A 102 0.78 12.00 8.77
C VAL A 102 1.49 10.70 9.15
N GLY A 103 2.80 10.62 8.96
CA GLY A 103 3.59 9.44 9.32
C GLY A 103 3.62 9.18 10.82
N PHE A 104 3.80 10.21 11.65
CA PHE A 104 3.69 10.09 13.11
C PHE A 104 2.27 9.77 13.55
N GLY A 105 1.26 10.40 12.92
CA GLY A 105 -0.15 10.11 13.19
C GLY A 105 -0.48 8.64 12.94
N GLY A 106 -0.04 8.07 11.83
CA GLY A 106 -0.19 6.66 11.53
C GLY A 106 0.53 5.74 12.51
N GLY A 107 1.75 6.11 12.92
CA GLY A 107 2.50 5.38 13.94
C GLY A 107 1.80 5.37 15.31
N ILE A 108 1.27 6.50 15.75
CA ILE A 108 0.55 6.64 17.03
C ILE A 108 -0.78 5.87 16.96
N ALA A 109 -1.52 5.98 15.85
CA ALA A 109 -2.77 5.26 15.65
C ALA A 109 -2.54 3.74 15.69
N GLY A 110 -1.53 3.23 14.99
CA GLY A 110 -1.17 1.82 15.02
C GLY A 110 -0.71 1.34 16.40
N ALA A 111 0.02 2.16 17.15
CA ALA A 111 0.38 1.83 18.54
C ALA A 111 -0.85 1.75 19.46
N ARG A 112 -1.84 2.61 19.27
CA ARG A 112 -3.12 2.56 19.98
C ARG A 112 -3.89 1.30 19.62
N ASP A 113 -3.96 0.94 18.33
CA ASP A 113 -4.63 -0.27 17.88
C ASP A 113 -4.00 -1.51 18.52
N LEU A 114 -2.65 -1.56 18.60
CA LEU A 114 -1.93 -2.62 19.31
C LEU A 114 -2.38 -2.76 20.77
N LEU A 115 -2.43 -1.65 21.50
CA LEU A 115 -2.84 -1.69 22.90
C LEU A 115 -4.27 -2.21 23.04
N THR A 116 -5.17 -1.78 22.16
CA THR A 116 -6.56 -2.24 22.16
C THR A 116 -6.67 -3.73 21.86
N ASP A 117 -5.88 -4.24 20.89
CA ASP A 117 -5.87 -5.66 20.51
C ASP A 117 -5.32 -6.55 21.65
N ILE A 118 -4.30 -6.07 22.37
CA ILE A 118 -3.75 -6.77 23.54
C ILE A 118 -4.78 -6.81 24.69
N GLU A 119 -5.44 -5.68 24.96
CA GLU A 119 -6.43 -5.57 26.03
C GLU A 119 -7.69 -6.40 25.77
N SER A 120 -8.10 -6.49 24.51
CA SER A 120 -9.31 -7.24 24.11
C SER A 120 -9.09 -8.75 24.01
N GLY A 121 -7.83 -9.23 24.04
CA GLY A 121 -7.51 -10.65 23.89
C GLY A 121 -7.76 -11.19 22.48
N TYR A 122 -7.95 -10.33 21.49
CA TYR A 122 -8.25 -10.69 20.10
C TYR A 122 -7.07 -11.33 19.34
N LEU A 123 -5.89 -11.43 19.97
CA LEU A 123 -4.68 -11.97 19.34
C LEU A 123 -4.67 -13.50 19.36
N GLU A 124 -5.55 -14.13 18.60
CA GLU A 124 -5.56 -15.58 18.44
C GLU A 124 -5.40 -15.98 16.97
N GLY A 125 -4.61 -17.03 16.73
CA GLY A 125 -4.49 -17.65 15.42
C GLY A 125 -3.97 -16.70 14.32
N LEU A 126 -4.75 -16.55 13.24
CA LEU A 126 -4.37 -15.77 12.06
C LEU A 126 -4.35 -14.25 12.33
N SER A 127 -5.13 -13.77 13.30
CA SER A 127 -5.18 -12.35 13.67
C SER A 127 -3.83 -11.82 14.16
N ILE A 128 -3.00 -12.67 14.78
CA ILE A 128 -1.64 -12.32 15.18
C ILE A 128 -0.78 -11.90 13.99
N VAL A 129 -0.90 -12.60 12.86
CA VAL A 129 -0.13 -12.28 11.66
C VAL A 129 -0.55 -10.92 11.09
N PHE A 130 -1.85 -10.66 11.02
CA PHE A 130 -2.38 -9.37 10.58
C PHE A 130 -1.95 -8.24 11.51
N ALA A 131 -2.03 -8.45 12.82
CA ALA A 131 -1.56 -7.50 13.81
C ALA A 131 -0.07 -7.19 13.63
N LEU A 132 0.79 -8.20 13.48
CA LEU A 132 2.23 -7.99 13.27
C LEU A 132 2.52 -7.18 12.00
N VAL A 133 1.80 -7.42 10.90
CA VAL A 133 1.97 -6.66 9.66
C VAL A 133 1.47 -5.21 9.83
N LEU A 134 0.36 -5.01 10.52
CA LEU A 134 -0.16 -3.69 10.87
C LEU A 134 0.87 -2.88 11.66
N TYR A 135 1.46 -3.49 12.70
CA TYR A 135 2.45 -2.81 13.54
C TYR A 135 3.75 -2.54 12.82
N ALA A 136 4.19 -3.46 11.97
CA ALA A 136 5.34 -3.22 11.09
C ALA A 136 5.07 -2.03 10.18
N GLY A 137 3.87 -1.93 9.61
CA GLY A 137 3.45 -0.79 8.80
C GLY A 137 3.47 0.54 9.57
N ALA A 138 2.89 0.56 10.76
CA ALA A 138 2.87 1.73 11.64
C ALA A 138 4.29 2.16 12.08
N ALA A 139 5.15 1.20 12.43
CA ALA A 139 6.54 1.45 12.78
C ALA A 139 7.35 2.02 11.59
N LEU A 140 7.13 1.52 10.38
CA LEU A 140 7.76 2.04 9.17
C LEU A 140 7.31 3.48 8.88
N MET A 141 6.03 3.80 9.05
CA MET A 141 5.53 5.17 8.90
C MET A 141 6.17 6.11 9.91
N ALA A 142 6.22 5.74 11.18
CA ALA A 142 6.83 6.54 12.25
C ALA A 142 8.33 6.73 12.02
N TRP A 143 9.04 5.67 11.63
CA TRP A 143 10.47 5.73 11.33
C TRP A 143 10.79 6.59 10.12
N GLY A 144 9.99 6.48 9.05
CA GLY A 144 10.10 7.34 7.89
C GLY A 144 9.86 8.81 8.24
N ALA A 145 8.82 9.09 9.03
CA ALA A 145 8.51 10.43 9.53
C ALA A 145 9.66 11.01 10.38
N TYR A 146 10.22 10.21 11.28
CA TYR A 146 11.39 10.60 12.08
C TYR A 146 12.61 10.94 11.21
N ARG A 147 12.88 10.13 10.18
CA ARG A 147 13.97 10.42 9.23
C ARG A 147 13.72 11.70 8.43
N LEU A 148 12.47 11.97 8.09
CA LEU A 148 12.09 13.16 7.33
C LEU A 148 12.18 14.42 8.18
N SER A 149 11.88 14.34 9.47
CA SER A 149 11.96 15.46 10.41
C SER A 149 13.39 15.93 10.73
N LYS A 150 14.38 15.07 10.43
CA LYS A 150 15.81 15.39 10.65
C LYS A 150 16.50 16.05 9.45
N LYS A 151 15.80 16.21 8.33
CA LYS A 151 16.32 16.92 7.14
C LYS A 151 15.90 18.38 7.13
#